data_b7bf136af392e8fb3bcdd9d0d463e5c4
#
_entry.id   b7bf136af392e8fb3bcdd9d0d463e5c4
#
_cell.length_a   1.000
_cell.length_b   1.000
_cell.length_c   1.000
_cell.angle_alpha   90.00
_cell.angle_beta   90.00
_cell.angle_gamma   90.00
#
_symmetry.space_group_name_H-M   'P 1'
#
loop_
_entity.id
_entity.type
_entity.pdbx_description
1 polymer ?
#
loop_
_entity_poly.entity_id
_entity_poly.type
_entity_poly.pdbx_seq_one_letter_code
_entity_poly.pdbx_strand_id
1 'polypeptide(L)'
;DLGWRASQLGIKSYYVPTSLIYHAESYSLKWNAEKFYWLERNRKYCILTHYSKQTYSKIFPMLLAVDFFVWMFYLTKGFLGSKIRAELDIIKNRKAIKTKYEELESKKIVSDKELITKFSDLLHVPSNVTGKNTNSIFNSVIRRLSKSAKKSLVN
;
A
#
# COMPACT_ATOMS: atom_id res chain seq x y z
N ASP A 1 2.57 3.39 -6.96
CA ASP A 1 3.94 3.91 -7.07
C ASP A 1 4.00 5.22 -7.86
N LEU A 2 3.59 5.25 -9.16
CA LEU A 2 3.71 6.44 -10.01
C LEU A 2 3.03 7.69 -9.43
N GLY A 3 1.76 7.58 -9.03
CA GLY A 3 1.02 8.70 -8.45
C GLY A 3 1.62 9.20 -7.13
N TRP A 4 2.19 8.30 -6.34
CA TRP A 4 2.87 8.68 -5.10
C TRP A 4 4.13 9.48 -5.38
N ARG A 5 4.98 9.01 -6.31
CA ARG A 5 6.19 9.76 -6.73
C ARG A 5 5.85 11.13 -7.31
N ALA A 6 4.86 11.20 -8.20
CA ALA A 6 4.39 12.47 -8.75
C ALA A 6 3.98 13.45 -7.64
N SER A 7 3.22 12.97 -6.65
CA SER A 7 2.80 13.78 -5.51
C SER A 7 3.96 14.23 -4.63
N GLN A 8 4.98 13.36 -4.42
CA GLN A 8 6.19 13.73 -3.67
C GLN A 8 7.01 14.82 -4.36
N LEU A 9 6.96 14.89 -5.68
CA LEU A 9 7.59 15.93 -6.51
C LEU A 9 6.70 17.18 -6.67
N GLY A 10 5.57 17.28 -5.98
CA GLY A 10 4.63 18.39 -6.09
C GLY A 10 3.82 18.42 -7.40
N ILE A 11 3.90 17.37 -8.21
CA ILE A 11 3.13 17.26 -9.46
C ILE A 11 1.66 16.98 -9.12
N LYS A 12 0.78 17.82 -9.63
CA LYS A 12 -0.67 17.66 -9.44
C LYS A 12 -1.24 16.61 -10.39
N SER A 13 -2.07 15.72 -9.86
CA SER A 13 -2.87 14.79 -10.67
C SER A 13 -4.29 15.32 -10.79
N TYR A 14 -4.85 15.29 -11.99
CA TYR A 14 -6.21 15.75 -12.26
C TYR A 14 -7.08 14.57 -12.68
N TYR A 15 -8.27 14.48 -12.10
CA TYR A 15 -9.31 13.58 -12.57
C TYR A 15 -10.09 14.27 -13.70
N VAL A 16 -10.18 13.62 -14.85
CA VAL A 16 -10.93 14.12 -16.01
C VAL A 16 -12.19 13.24 -16.18
N PRO A 17 -13.37 13.70 -15.71
CA PRO A 17 -14.58 12.86 -15.67
C PRO A 17 -15.11 12.45 -17.05
N THR A 18 -14.74 13.19 -18.10
CA THR A 18 -15.12 12.89 -19.50
C THR A 18 -14.17 11.88 -20.17
N SER A 19 -13.04 11.54 -19.54
CA SER A 19 -12.11 10.53 -20.05
C SER A 19 -12.58 9.14 -19.64
N LEU A 20 -13.16 8.41 -20.59
CA LEU A 20 -13.68 7.07 -20.36
C LEU A 20 -12.70 6.01 -20.87
N ILE A 21 -12.28 5.12 -19.98
CA ILE A 21 -11.40 3.98 -20.30
C ILE A 21 -12.11 2.69 -19.91
N TYR A 22 -12.24 1.76 -20.83
CA TYR A 22 -12.73 0.42 -20.57
C TYR A 22 -11.57 -0.49 -20.17
N HIS A 23 -11.55 -0.91 -18.91
CA HIS A 23 -10.50 -1.76 -18.37
C HIS A 23 -11.05 -3.15 -18.02
N ALA A 24 -10.60 -4.19 -18.74
CA ALA A 24 -10.92 -5.58 -18.43
C ALA A 24 -10.10 -6.05 -17.22
N GLU A 25 -10.63 -5.83 -16.02
CA GLU A 25 -9.95 -6.18 -14.77
C GLU A 25 -9.61 -7.66 -14.71
N SER A 26 -8.35 -7.95 -14.41
CA SER A 26 -7.84 -9.32 -14.21
C SER A 26 -7.96 -10.24 -15.42
N TYR A 27 -8.11 -9.72 -16.62
CA TYR A 27 -8.20 -10.51 -17.83
C TYR A 27 -6.93 -11.34 -18.07
N SER A 28 -5.76 -10.69 -18.02
CA SER A 28 -4.45 -11.34 -18.23
C SER A 28 -3.89 -11.96 -16.95
N LEU A 29 -4.09 -11.33 -15.79
CA LEU A 29 -3.61 -11.83 -14.52
C LEU A 29 -4.79 -12.09 -13.57
N LYS A 30 -5.33 -13.30 -13.62
CA LYS A 30 -6.43 -13.74 -12.74
C LYS A 30 -6.05 -13.64 -11.26
N TRP A 31 -7.05 -13.64 -10.37
CA TRP A 31 -6.86 -13.72 -8.92
C TRP A 31 -6.28 -15.09 -8.53
N ASN A 32 -4.96 -15.17 -8.52
CA ASN A 32 -4.18 -16.38 -8.25
C ASN A 32 -2.99 -16.07 -7.33
N ALA A 33 -2.23 -17.08 -6.97
CA ALA A 33 -1.07 -16.99 -6.07
C ALA A 33 -0.03 -15.96 -6.57
N GLU A 34 0.20 -15.87 -7.88
CA GLU A 34 1.16 -14.94 -8.48
C GLU A 34 0.70 -13.48 -8.33
N LYS A 35 -0.59 -13.20 -8.58
CA LYS A 35 -1.15 -11.85 -8.35
C LYS A 35 -1.05 -11.44 -6.89
N PHE A 36 -1.35 -12.34 -5.95
CA PHE A 36 -1.23 -12.07 -4.51
C PHE A 36 0.22 -11.82 -4.10
N TYR A 37 1.19 -12.56 -4.66
CA TYR A 37 2.61 -12.28 -4.45
C TYR A 37 2.99 -10.87 -4.93
N TRP A 38 2.61 -10.47 -6.15
CA TRP A 38 2.91 -9.14 -6.69
C TRP A 38 2.28 -8.03 -5.86
N LEU A 39 1.02 -8.18 -5.45
CA LEU A 39 0.32 -7.19 -4.62
C LEU A 39 1.05 -6.95 -3.30
N GLU A 40 1.41 -8.02 -2.61
CA GLU A 40 2.07 -7.91 -1.30
C GLU A 40 3.49 -7.37 -1.41
N ARG A 41 4.28 -7.89 -2.34
CA ARG A 41 5.62 -7.40 -2.61
C ARG A 41 5.62 -5.91 -2.94
N ASN A 42 4.75 -5.49 -3.86
CA ASN A 42 4.68 -4.10 -4.29
C ASN A 42 4.18 -3.17 -3.18
N ARG A 43 3.23 -3.62 -2.36
CA ARG A 43 2.78 -2.88 -1.18
C ARG A 43 3.96 -2.56 -0.25
N LYS A 44 4.75 -3.57 0.11
CA LYS A 44 5.92 -3.38 0.98
C LYS A 44 7.01 -2.54 0.31
N TYR A 45 7.25 -2.76 -0.96
CA TYR A 45 8.22 -1.98 -1.72
C TYR A 45 7.87 -0.49 -1.69
N CYS A 46 6.61 -0.12 -1.97
CA CYS A 46 6.14 1.26 -1.90
C CYS A 46 6.30 1.85 -0.48
N ILE A 47 5.91 1.12 0.56
CA ILE A 47 6.05 1.59 1.95
C ILE A 47 7.50 1.89 2.28
N LEU A 48 8.43 0.98 1.94
CA LEU A 48 9.85 1.09 2.28
C LEU A 48 10.62 2.12 1.45
N THR A 49 10.12 2.48 0.26
CA THR A 49 10.82 3.42 -0.64
C THR A 49 10.26 4.85 -0.57
N HIS A 50 9.01 5.04 -0.13
CA HIS A 50 8.35 6.35 -0.22
C HIS A 50 8.25 7.08 1.11
N TYR A 51 8.06 6.36 2.23
CA TYR A 51 8.03 7.01 3.54
C TYR A 51 9.43 7.35 4.03
N SER A 52 9.60 8.57 4.56
CA SER A 52 10.81 8.92 5.33
C SER A 52 10.96 8.01 6.54
N LYS A 53 12.19 7.83 7.02
CA LYS A 53 12.47 7.01 8.22
C LYS A 53 11.67 7.48 9.42
N GLN A 54 11.53 8.81 9.59
CA GLN A 54 10.76 9.39 10.69
C GLN A 54 9.27 9.03 10.59
N THR A 55 8.67 9.20 9.41
CA THR A 55 7.27 8.82 9.16
C THR A 55 7.06 7.33 9.37
N TYR A 56 7.94 6.50 8.78
CA TYR A 56 7.87 5.05 8.92
C TYR A 56 7.91 4.63 10.39
N SER A 57 8.81 5.18 11.19
CA SER A 57 8.90 4.89 12.63
C SER A 57 7.62 5.25 13.38
N LYS A 58 7.03 6.42 13.12
CA LYS A 58 5.79 6.87 13.76
C LYS A 58 4.58 5.98 13.43
N ILE A 59 4.46 5.52 12.17
CA ILE A 59 3.33 4.68 11.73
C ILE A 59 3.61 3.18 11.84
N PHE A 60 4.81 2.78 12.25
CA PHE A 60 5.22 1.37 12.32
C PHE A 60 4.26 0.47 13.12
N PRO A 61 3.74 0.87 14.31
CA PRO A 61 2.77 0.05 15.03
C PRO A 61 1.50 -0.25 14.22
N MET A 62 1.02 0.74 13.44
CA MET A 62 -0.14 0.55 12.56
C MET A 62 0.21 -0.33 11.36
N LEU A 63 1.42 -0.20 10.80
CA LEU A 63 1.87 -1.08 9.72
C LEU A 63 1.97 -2.53 10.19
N LEU A 64 2.42 -2.79 11.43
CA LEU A 64 2.42 -4.14 12.02
C LEU A 64 1.01 -4.69 12.18
N ALA A 65 0.07 -3.88 12.68
CA ALA A 65 -1.32 -4.30 12.80
C ALA A 65 -1.93 -4.66 11.44
N VAL A 66 -1.70 -3.83 10.41
CA VAL A 66 -2.15 -4.12 9.04
C VAL A 66 -1.48 -5.39 8.51
N ASP A 67 -0.18 -5.55 8.74
CA ASP A 67 0.56 -6.73 8.28
C ASP A 67 0.05 -8.01 8.94
N PHE A 68 -0.29 -7.98 10.22
CA PHE A 68 -0.93 -9.10 10.92
C PHE A 68 -2.25 -9.52 10.24
N PHE A 69 -3.15 -8.57 9.94
CA PHE A 69 -4.40 -8.87 9.23
C PHE A 69 -4.15 -9.39 7.82
N VAL A 70 -3.13 -8.89 7.14
CA VAL A 70 -2.72 -9.40 5.81
C VAL A 70 -2.23 -10.83 5.93
N TRP A 71 -1.40 -11.18 6.93
CA TRP A 71 -0.97 -12.56 7.18
C TRP A 71 -2.16 -13.50 7.41
N MET A 72 -3.13 -13.08 8.25
CA MET A 72 -4.34 -13.86 8.51
C MET A 72 -5.18 -14.05 7.23
N PHE A 73 -5.32 -13.01 6.41
CA PHE A 73 -6.02 -13.09 5.14
C PHE A 73 -5.35 -14.08 4.19
N TYR A 74 -4.03 -14.02 4.02
CA TYR A 74 -3.29 -14.94 3.14
C TYR A 74 -3.35 -16.38 3.63
N LEU A 75 -3.32 -16.58 4.95
CA LEU A 75 -3.47 -17.90 5.57
C LEU A 75 -4.87 -18.48 5.27
N THR A 76 -5.93 -17.73 5.53
CA THR A 76 -7.31 -18.19 5.34
C THR A 76 -7.69 -18.40 3.87
N LYS A 77 -7.04 -17.70 2.95
CA LYS A 77 -7.26 -17.85 1.49
C LYS A 77 -6.33 -18.88 0.82
N GLY A 78 -5.44 -19.53 1.56
CA GLY A 78 -4.52 -20.52 1.02
C GLY A 78 -3.35 -19.93 0.22
N PHE A 79 -3.05 -18.63 0.37
CA PHE A 79 -1.98 -17.94 -0.35
C PHE A 79 -0.74 -17.66 0.52
N LEU A 80 -0.56 -18.42 1.61
CA LEU A 80 0.55 -18.24 2.54
C LEU A 80 1.92 -18.28 1.85
N GLY A 81 2.11 -19.18 0.88
CA GLY A 81 3.33 -19.25 0.09
C GLY A 81 3.64 -17.97 -0.68
N SER A 82 2.60 -17.29 -1.21
CA SER A 82 2.76 -16.00 -1.88
C SER A 82 3.23 -14.91 -0.90
N LYS A 83 2.70 -14.91 0.32
CA LYS A 83 3.10 -13.98 1.37
C LYS A 83 4.55 -14.19 1.77
N ILE A 84 4.95 -15.44 2.06
CA ILE A 84 6.34 -15.78 2.42
C ILE A 84 7.30 -15.41 1.29
N ARG A 85 6.97 -15.75 0.04
CA ARG A 85 7.76 -15.38 -1.14
C ARG A 85 7.97 -13.88 -1.25
N ALA A 86 6.93 -13.08 -1.00
CA ALA A 86 7.02 -11.62 -1.02
C ALA A 86 7.96 -11.08 0.08
N GLU A 87 7.90 -11.64 1.29
CA GLU A 87 8.82 -11.26 2.38
C GLU A 87 10.28 -11.57 2.03
N LEU A 88 10.54 -12.78 1.53
CA LEU A 88 11.88 -13.19 1.12
C LEU A 88 12.43 -12.31 0.00
N ASP A 89 11.58 -11.90 -0.95
CA ASP A 89 11.96 -11.00 -2.04
C ASP A 89 12.35 -9.60 -1.53
N ILE A 90 11.62 -9.05 -0.56
CA ILE A 90 11.97 -7.78 0.11
C ILE A 90 13.34 -7.90 0.81
N ILE A 91 13.58 -8.99 1.54
CA ILE A 91 14.86 -9.23 2.24
C ILE A 91 16.01 -9.34 1.23
N LYS A 92 15.81 -10.11 0.16
CA LYS A 92 16.80 -10.30 -0.92
C LYS A 92 17.16 -8.99 -1.59
N ASN A 93 16.17 -8.13 -1.85
CA ASN A 93 16.35 -6.87 -2.57
C ASN A 93 16.59 -5.66 -1.66
N ARG A 94 16.87 -5.85 -0.36
CA ARG A 94 17.02 -4.76 0.62
C ARG A 94 18.01 -3.66 0.22
N LYS A 95 19.10 -4.01 -0.47
CA LYS A 95 20.09 -3.03 -0.95
C LYS A 95 19.49 -2.14 -2.04
N ALA A 96 18.83 -2.73 -3.04
CA ALA A 96 18.16 -2.00 -4.13
C ALA A 96 17.02 -1.12 -3.59
N ILE A 97 16.26 -1.62 -2.60
CA ILE A 97 15.20 -0.85 -1.91
C ILE A 97 15.80 0.37 -1.21
N LYS A 98 16.93 0.19 -0.49
CA LYS A 98 17.63 1.29 0.18
C LYS A 98 18.12 2.34 -0.82
N THR A 99 18.78 1.93 -1.91
CA THR A 99 19.23 2.85 -2.96
C THR A 99 18.05 3.63 -3.56
N LYS A 100 16.93 2.92 -3.82
CA LYS A 100 15.72 3.58 -4.36
C LYS A 100 15.09 4.55 -3.36
N TYR A 101 15.06 4.20 -2.08
CA TYR A 101 14.64 5.10 -1.00
C TYR A 101 15.48 6.39 -0.99
N GLU A 102 16.82 6.25 -1.01
CA GLU A 102 17.75 7.39 -0.98
C GLU A 102 17.58 8.31 -2.20
N GLU A 103 17.39 7.71 -3.38
CA GLU A 103 17.09 8.46 -4.62
C GLU A 103 15.77 9.24 -4.51
N LEU A 104 14.71 8.62 -4.01
CA LEU A 104 13.39 9.26 -3.91
C LEU A 104 13.37 10.33 -2.81
N GLU A 105 13.98 10.06 -1.66
CA GLU A 105 14.03 10.99 -0.53
C GLU A 105 14.84 12.26 -0.89
N SER A 106 15.93 12.12 -1.66
CA SER A 106 16.72 13.27 -2.11
C SER A 106 15.99 14.21 -3.07
N LYS A 107 14.98 13.71 -3.78
CA LYS A 107 14.18 14.48 -4.75
C LYS A 107 12.85 14.96 -4.19
N LYS A 108 12.51 14.55 -2.98
CA LYS A 108 11.21 14.81 -2.35
C LYS A 108 11.06 16.29 -2.00
N ILE A 109 9.97 16.89 -2.50
CA ILE A 109 9.62 18.30 -2.25
C ILE A 109 8.48 18.40 -1.23
N VAL A 110 7.51 17.48 -1.33
CA VAL A 110 6.30 17.47 -0.47
C VAL A 110 6.49 16.51 0.69
N SER A 111 6.21 16.96 1.91
CA SER A 111 6.36 16.14 3.11
C SER A 111 5.38 14.98 3.19
N ASP A 112 5.77 13.88 3.87
CA ASP A 112 4.87 12.74 4.12
C ASP A 112 3.61 13.16 4.89
N LYS A 113 3.74 14.09 5.84
CA LYS A 113 2.61 14.62 6.61
C LYS A 113 1.54 15.20 5.69
N GLU A 114 1.94 16.01 4.72
CA GLU A 114 1.03 16.60 3.76
C GLU A 114 0.40 15.55 2.84
N LEU A 115 1.19 14.59 2.35
CA LEU A 115 0.71 13.55 1.44
C LEU A 115 -0.26 12.60 2.11
N ILE A 116 0.04 12.14 3.33
CA ILE A 116 -0.80 11.18 4.05
C ILE A 116 -2.18 11.75 4.35
N THR A 117 -2.30 13.05 4.60
CA THR A 117 -3.62 13.68 4.79
C THR A 117 -4.52 13.56 3.57
N LYS A 118 -3.95 13.49 2.38
CA LYS A 118 -4.66 13.35 1.10
C LYS A 118 -5.01 11.89 0.75
N PHE A 119 -4.45 10.91 1.44
CA PHE A 119 -4.72 9.49 1.19
C PHE A 119 -6.13 9.10 1.65
N SER A 120 -6.78 8.23 0.87
CA SER A 120 -8.06 7.67 1.25
C SER A 120 -7.95 6.80 2.50
N ASP A 121 -8.95 6.90 3.38
CA ASP A 121 -9.10 6.03 4.54
C ASP A 121 -9.84 4.73 4.21
N LEU A 122 -10.22 4.54 2.96
CA LEU A 122 -10.97 3.38 2.48
C LEU A 122 -10.16 2.63 1.44
N LEU A 123 -10.21 1.31 1.53
CA LEU A 123 -9.68 0.41 0.52
C LEU A 123 -10.84 -0.27 -0.19
N HIS A 124 -10.94 -0.06 -1.50
CA HIS A 124 -11.92 -0.76 -2.32
C HIS A 124 -11.35 -2.12 -2.74
N VAL A 125 -11.86 -3.18 -2.12
CA VAL A 125 -11.51 -4.56 -2.49
C VAL A 125 -12.72 -5.17 -3.18
N PRO A 126 -12.57 -5.74 -4.38
CA PRO A 126 -13.69 -6.36 -5.09
C PRO A 126 -14.35 -7.46 -4.26
N SER A 127 -15.69 -7.51 -4.27
CA SER A 127 -16.49 -8.43 -3.46
C SER A 127 -16.24 -9.92 -3.77
N ASN A 128 -15.78 -10.23 -4.98
CA ASN A 128 -15.38 -11.59 -5.38
C ASN A 128 -14.11 -12.07 -4.66
N VAL A 129 -13.33 -11.17 -4.06
CA VAL A 129 -12.10 -11.51 -3.30
C VAL A 129 -12.40 -11.67 -1.81
N THR A 130 -13.19 -10.78 -1.23
CA THR A 130 -13.40 -10.71 0.22
C THR A 130 -14.78 -11.16 0.68
N GLY A 131 -15.78 -11.21 -0.19
CA GLY A 131 -17.19 -11.36 0.18
C GLY A 131 -17.79 -10.04 0.70
N LYS A 132 -19.14 -9.93 0.65
CA LYS A 132 -19.84 -8.67 0.97
C LYS A 132 -19.66 -8.20 2.42
N ASN A 133 -19.76 -9.12 3.39
CA ASN A 133 -19.71 -8.76 4.82
C ASN A 133 -18.27 -8.46 5.31
N THR A 134 -17.28 -9.14 4.77
CA THR A 134 -15.86 -8.95 5.14
C THR A 134 -15.36 -7.56 4.77
N ASN A 135 -15.85 -6.98 3.67
CA ASN A 135 -15.48 -5.61 3.25
C ASN A 135 -15.88 -4.54 4.28
N SER A 136 -17.03 -4.66 4.94
CA SER A 136 -17.50 -3.68 5.94
C SER A 136 -16.62 -3.69 7.18
N ILE A 137 -16.35 -4.87 7.75
CA ILE A 137 -15.50 -5.02 8.94
C ILE A 137 -14.07 -4.58 8.63
N PHE A 138 -13.52 -5.04 7.51
CA PHE A 138 -12.17 -4.69 7.06
C PHE A 138 -12.01 -3.17 6.91
N ASN A 139 -12.92 -2.50 6.21
CA ASN A 139 -12.88 -1.05 6.03
C ASN A 139 -13.06 -0.29 7.35
N SER A 140 -13.82 -0.81 8.32
CA SER A 140 -13.93 -0.20 9.65
C SER A 140 -12.61 -0.21 10.40
N VAL A 141 -11.88 -1.33 10.36
CA VAL A 141 -10.55 -1.47 10.98
C VAL A 141 -9.54 -0.56 10.27
N ILE A 142 -9.47 -0.63 8.94
CA ILE A 142 -8.53 0.18 8.13
C ILE A 142 -8.76 1.67 8.37
N ARG A 143 -10.02 2.13 8.41
CA ARG A 143 -10.36 3.53 8.68
C ARG A 143 -9.86 4.00 10.06
N ARG A 144 -10.01 3.17 11.09
CA ARG A 144 -9.50 3.49 12.44
C ARG A 144 -7.97 3.58 12.46
N LEU A 145 -7.30 2.61 11.86
CA LEU A 145 -5.84 2.60 11.76
C LEU A 145 -5.32 3.79 10.95
N SER A 146 -5.94 4.10 9.80
CA SER A 146 -5.58 5.25 8.97
C SER A 146 -5.73 6.57 9.73
N LYS A 147 -6.86 6.78 10.42
CA LYS A 147 -7.08 7.97 11.24
C LYS A 147 -6.06 8.08 12.38
N SER A 148 -5.72 6.96 13.03
CA SER A 148 -4.68 6.93 14.07
C SER A 148 -3.30 7.29 13.49
N ALA A 149 -2.95 6.74 12.32
CA ALA A 149 -1.70 7.06 11.63
C ALA A 149 -1.62 8.56 11.28
N LYS A 150 -2.69 9.11 10.68
CA LYS A 150 -2.77 10.55 10.36
C LYS A 150 -2.60 11.42 11.61
N LYS A 151 -3.28 11.07 12.71
CA LYS A 151 -3.16 11.81 13.99
C LYS A 151 -1.74 11.77 14.54
N SER A 152 -1.06 10.62 14.52
CA SER A 152 0.32 10.50 15.02
C SER A 152 1.36 11.29 14.21
N LEU A 153 1.04 11.66 12.97
CA LEU A 153 1.91 12.46 12.11
C LEU A 153 1.65 13.97 12.23
N VAL A 154 0.46 14.36 12.70
CA VAL A 154 0.10 15.78 12.88
C VAL A 154 0.65 16.31 14.21
N ASN A 155 0.65 15.45 15.23
CA ASN A 155 1.29 15.72 16.53
C ASN A 155 2.80 15.44 16.47
#